data_34c1a51cab576f0a40bfdf5d71345488
#
_entry.id   34c1a51cab576f0a40bfdf5d71345488
#
_cell.length_a   1.000
_cell.length_b   1.000
_cell.length_c   1.000
_cell.angle_alpha   90.00
_cell.angle_beta   90.00
_cell.angle_gamma   90.00
#
_symmetry.space_group_name_H-M   'P 1'
#
loop_
_entity.id
_entity.type
_entity.pdbx_description
1 polymer ?
#
loop_
_entity_poly.entity_id
_entity_poly.type
_entity_poly.pdbx_seq_one_letter_code
_entity_poly.pdbx_strand_id
1 'polypeptide(L)'
;MSINSFGHLFRVTTWGESHGPALGATVDGCPPGVTITEEMIQHWMDKRKPGQNKYTTQRREADEVRILSGVFEGVTTGTPIQLMIENTDQRSKDYGDIKDKFRPGHADITYFQKYGIRDYRGGGRSSARETASRVAAGGLAREAIKAIAPNVQITGYMVQMGPHKIDRDAFDWDQIVQNPFWVPDAKAAAEWAEYLDGLRKSGSSVGAIIEVTARGVPAGLGAPVYGKLDTDLAAAMMSINAVKGVEIGEGMSAAMLTGELNADEISMGPDGPVYSSNHAGGILGGISTGQDIVLRFAVKPTSSILTTRKTITKTGEDTEIITKGRHDPCVGIRAVPVGEAMMACVLLDHMLLHRGQVGENRGIIG
;
A
#
# COMPACT_ATOMS: atom_id res chain seq x y z
N MET A 1 6.53 -1.72 23.63
CA MET A 1 7.13 -2.61 22.61
C MET A 1 6.70 -2.11 21.22
N SER A 2 7.63 -1.94 20.28
CA SER A 2 7.30 -1.54 18.89
C SER A 2 6.96 -2.78 18.08
N ILE A 3 5.92 -2.68 17.23
CA ILE A 3 5.52 -3.75 16.31
C ILE A 3 5.94 -3.32 14.90
N ASN A 4 6.96 -3.98 14.34
CA ASN A 4 7.47 -3.75 12.99
C ASN A 4 7.31 -4.99 12.10
N SER A 5 6.54 -5.97 12.56
CA SER A 5 6.21 -7.22 11.85
C SER A 5 4.70 -7.33 11.68
N PHE A 6 4.26 -7.84 10.54
CA PHE A 6 2.86 -8.19 10.28
C PHE A 6 2.78 -9.53 9.54
N GLY A 7 1.57 -10.10 9.43
CA GLY A 7 1.32 -11.44 8.89
C GLY A 7 1.44 -12.53 9.98
N HIS A 8 0.84 -13.68 9.73
CA HIS A 8 0.79 -14.80 10.65
C HIS A 8 1.80 -15.89 10.24
N LEU A 9 1.68 -16.43 9.04
CA LEU A 9 2.60 -17.39 8.43
C LEU A 9 3.56 -16.69 7.46
N PHE A 10 3.05 -15.89 6.53
CA PHE A 10 3.89 -15.01 5.70
C PHE A 10 4.19 -13.73 6.49
N ARG A 11 5.24 -13.76 7.26
CA ARG A 11 5.59 -12.70 8.20
C ARG A 11 6.62 -11.77 7.61
N VAL A 12 6.29 -10.48 7.63
CA VAL A 12 7.16 -9.42 7.11
C VAL A 12 7.58 -8.50 8.25
N THR A 13 8.88 -8.37 8.48
CA THR A 13 9.46 -7.39 9.40
C THR A 13 10.22 -6.34 8.60
N THR A 14 9.76 -5.08 8.63
CA THR A 14 10.47 -3.98 7.97
C THR A 14 11.39 -3.25 8.92
N TRP A 15 12.54 -2.79 8.43
CA TRP A 15 13.58 -2.11 9.20
C TRP A 15 14.24 -0.98 8.39
N GLY A 16 15.04 -0.15 9.06
CA GLY A 16 15.78 0.97 8.48
C GLY A 16 15.00 2.28 8.43
N GLU A 17 15.71 3.38 8.38
CA GLU A 17 15.23 4.77 8.36
C GLU A 17 15.52 5.42 7.01
N SER A 18 14.72 6.45 6.68
CA SER A 18 14.81 7.14 5.37
C SER A 18 16.17 7.78 5.07
N HIS A 19 16.97 8.08 6.09
CA HIS A 19 18.31 8.67 6.00
C HIS A 19 19.35 7.82 6.74
N GLY A 20 19.03 6.57 7.05
CA GLY A 20 20.00 5.55 7.46
C GLY A 20 20.77 5.00 6.25
N PRO A 21 21.73 4.10 6.45
CA PRO A 21 22.52 3.52 5.35
C PRO A 21 21.68 2.68 4.40
N ALA A 22 20.70 1.96 4.92
CA ALA A 22 19.82 1.09 4.15
C ALA A 22 18.46 0.93 4.85
N LEU A 23 17.50 0.38 4.13
CA LEU A 23 16.25 -0.12 4.65
C LEU A 23 15.94 -1.47 3.98
N GLY A 24 15.00 -2.22 4.54
CA GLY A 24 14.67 -3.50 3.96
C GLY A 24 13.54 -4.23 4.69
N ALA A 25 13.36 -5.47 4.29
CA ALA A 25 12.42 -6.39 4.91
C ALA A 25 13.07 -7.76 5.15
N THR A 26 12.77 -8.35 6.28
CA THR A 26 12.98 -9.78 6.53
C THR A 26 11.64 -10.47 6.39
N VAL A 27 11.56 -11.42 5.46
CA VAL A 27 10.35 -12.19 5.19
C VAL A 27 10.57 -13.61 5.66
N ASP A 28 9.70 -14.08 6.55
CA ASP A 28 9.68 -15.48 7.03
C ASP A 28 8.39 -16.16 6.58
N GLY A 29 8.42 -17.48 6.38
CA GLY A 29 7.26 -18.27 5.96
C GLY A 29 6.93 -18.21 4.46
N CYS A 30 7.83 -17.70 3.62
CA CYS A 30 7.69 -17.88 2.18
C CYS A 30 7.83 -19.37 1.84
N PRO A 31 6.91 -19.98 1.09
CA PRO A 31 7.02 -21.39 0.69
C PRO A 31 8.33 -21.67 -0.03
N PRO A 32 8.96 -22.85 0.18
CA PRO A 32 10.10 -23.28 -0.62
C PRO A 32 9.67 -23.60 -2.05
N GLY A 33 10.62 -23.55 -2.98
CA GLY A 33 10.39 -23.93 -4.37
C GLY A 33 9.81 -22.83 -5.27
N VAL A 34 9.67 -21.60 -4.76
CA VAL A 34 9.24 -20.45 -5.57
C VAL A 34 10.44 -19.89 -6.33
N THR A 35 10.34 -19.80 -7.65
CA THR A 35 11.33 -19.10 -8.47
C THR A 35 11.30 -17.63 -8.19
N ILE A 36 12.46 -17.04 -7.85
CA ILE A 36 12.59 -15.63 -7.50
C ILE A 36 13.96 -15.09 -7.88
N THR A 37 13.99 -13.90 -8.47
CA THR A 37 15.20 -13.13 -8.71
C THR A 37 15.02 -11.68 -8.23
N GLU A 38 16.13 -10.95 -8.12
CA GLU A 38 16.10 -9.53 -7.78
C GLU A 38 15.32 -8.73 -8.84
N GLU A 39 15.45 -9.05 -10.11
CA GLU A 39 14.75 -8.39 -11.23
C GLU A 39 13.22 -8.57 -11.14
N MET A 40 12.75 -9.75 -10.73
CA MET A 40 11.31 -10.00 -10.54
C MET A 40 10.73 -9.10 -9.46
N ILE A 41 11.45 -8.88 -8.36
CA ILE A 41 11.05 -7.95 -7.30
C ILE A 41 11.22 -6.50 -7.78
N GLN A 42 12.32 -6.19 -8.48
CA GLN A 42 12.64 -4.85 -8.98
C GLN A 42 11.56 -4.32 -9.92
N HIS A 43 10.94 -5.17 -10.73
CA HIS A 43 9.80 -4.79 -11.57
C HIS A 43 8.69 -4.07 -10.77
N TRP A 44 8.38 -4.53 -9.57
CA TRP A 44 7.38 -3.91 -8.68
C TRP A 44 7.93 -2.67 -7.97
N MET A 45 9.21 -2.73 -7.59
CA MET A 45 9.91 -1.59 -6.98
C MET A 45 9.95 -0.39 -7.92
N ASP A 46 10.14 -0.63 -9.21
CA ASP A 46 10.20 0.40 -10.24
C ASP A 46 8.89 1.18 -10.38
N LYS A 47 7.74 0.56 -10.12
CA LYS A 47 6.45 1.24 -10.10
C LYS A 47 6.32 2.25 -8.94
N ARG A 48 7.01 2.00 -7.82
CA ARG A 48 6.95 2.84 -6.61
C ARG A 48 8.05 3.90 -6.54
N LYS A 49 9.21 3.67 -7.12
CA LYS A 49 10.39 4.52 -6.94
C LYS A 49 10.11 6.00 -7.20
N PRO A 50 10.81 6.92 -6.53
CA PRO A 50 10.68 8.36 -6.76
C PRO A 50 11.25 8.79 -8.11
N GLY A 51 10.84 9.97 -8.60
CA GLY A 51 11.45 10.58 -9.79
C GLY A 51 11.02 10.01 -11.13
N GLN A 52 9.91 9.27 -11.19
CA GLN A 52 9.40 8.67 -12.43
C GLN A 52 8.83 9.69 -13.41
N ASN A 53 8.26 10.78 -12.89
CA ASN A 53 7.62 11.82 -13.69
C ASN A 53 7.63 13.16 -12.93
N LYS A 54 7.17 14.23 -13.61
CA LYS A 54 7.13 15.59 -13.04
C LYS A 54 6.16 15.75 -11.84
N TYR A 55 5.28 14.80 -11.60
CA TYR A 55 4.25 14.85 -10.56
C TYR A 55 4.65 14.12 -9.27
N THR A 56 5.80 13.43 -9.27
CA THR A 56 6.38 12.79 -8.09
C THR A 56 7.58 13.58 -7.60
N THR A 57 8.07 13.26 -6.39
CA THR A 57 9.27 13.88 -5.82
C THR A 57 10.47 13.79 -6.77
N GLN A 58 11.29 14.82 -6.80
CA GLN A 58 12.51 14.88 -7.62
C GLN A 58 13.70 14.11 -7.00
N ARG A 59 13.50 13.38 -5.91
CA ARG A 59 14.52 12.44 -5.42
C ARG A 59 14.80 11.38 -6.48
N ARG A 60 16.05 10.99 -6.59
CA ARG A 60 16.48 9.94 -7.50
C ARG A 60 17.07 8.79 -6.67
N GLU A 61 16.26 7.84 -6.36
CA GLU A 61 16.66 6.58 -5.71
C GLU A 61 16.42 5.46 -6.72
N ALA A 62 17.41 4.65 -6.98
CA ALA A 62 17.27 3.49 -7.85
C ALA A 62 16.35 2.44 -7.21
N ASP A 63 16.26 2.45 -5.87
CA ASP A 63 15.53 1.45 -5.07
C ASP A 63 15.94 0.01 -5.45
N GLU A 64 17.22 -0.18 -5.77
CA GLU A 64 17.75 -1.50 -6.12
C GLU A 64 17.62 -2.45 -4.93
N VAL A 65 16.86 -3.52 -5.14
CA VAL A 65 16.67 -4.56 -4.14
C VAL A 65 17.75 -5.63 -4.28
N ARG A 66 18.28 -6.06 -3.14
CA ARG A 66 19.21 -7.19 -3.05
C ARG A 66 18.62 -8.27 -2.16
N ILE A 67 18.75 -9.52 -2.58
CA ILE A 67 18.38 -10.71 -1.81
C ILE A 67 19.64 -11.23 -1.12
N LEU A 68 19.67 -11.19 0.22
CA LEU A 68 20.86 -11.55 1.00
C LEU A 68 20.78 -12.96 1.61
N SER A 69 19.61 -13.59 1.66
CA SER A 69 19.40 -14.92 2.23
C SER A 69 18.09 -15.54 1.75
N GLY A 70 17.89 -16.83 2.02
CA GLY A 70 16.65 -17.55 1.80
C GLY A 70 16.39 -17.97 0.36
N VAL A 71 17.36 -17.79 -0.54
CA VAL A 71 17.29 -18.18 -1.95
C VAL A 71 18.56 -18.93 -2.33
N PHE A 72 18.42 -20.04 -3.03
CA PHE A 72 19.51 -20.84 -3.57
C PHE A 72 19.19 -21.19 -5.04
N GLU A 73 20.12 -20.93 -5.95
CA GLU A 73 19.97 -21.16 -7.40
C GLU A 73 18.66 -20.56 -7.98
N GLY A 74 18.26 -19.37 -7.51
CA GLY A 74 17.06 -18.67 -7.99
C GLY A 74 15.74 -19.21 -7.42
N VAL A 75 15.77 -20.07 -6.40
CA VAL A 75 14.59 -20.70 -5.80
C VAL A 75 14.57 -20.47 -4.28
N THR A 76 13.41 -20.17 -3.71
CA THR A 76 13.24 -20.01 -2.27
C THR A 76 13.49 -21.31 -1.51
N THR A 77 14.17 -21.23 -0.36
CA THR A 77 14.55 -22.40 0.45
C THR A 77 13.59 -22.71 1.60
N GLY A 78 12.60 -21.81 1.87
CA GLY A 78 11.74 -21.91 3.05
C GLY A 78 12.35 -21.31 4.31
N THR A 79 13.57 -20.78 4.24
CA THR A 79 14.22 -20.05 5.36
C THR A 79 14.02 -18.54 5.21
N PRO A 80 14.30 -17.71 6.23
CA PRO A 80 14.06 -16.27 6.15
C PRO A 80 14.79 -15.62 4.97
N ILE A 81 14.02 -14.82 4.19
CA ILE A 81 14.51 -14.07 3.05
C ILE A 81 14.77 -12.64 3.49
N GLN A 82 16.01 -12.19 3.34
CA GLN A 82 16.43 -10.83 3.64
C GLN A 82 16.48 -10.00 2.37
N LEU A 83 15.64 -8.96 2.31
CA LEU A 83 15.61 -7.97 1.23
C LEU A 83 16.23 -6.66 1.72
N MET A 84 17.22 -6.13 1.01
CA MET A 84 17.91 -4.91 1.37
C MET A 84 17.86 -3.89 0.22
N ILE A 85 17.72 -2.61 0.57
CA ILE A 85 17.69 -1.47 -0.35
C ILE A 85 18.61 -0.39 0.23
N GLU A 86 19.66 -0.04 -0.46
CA GLU A 86 20.58 1.03 -0.04
C GLU A 86 19.95 2.42 -0.23
N ASN A 87 20.27 3.35 0.66
CA ASN A 87 19.89 4.75 0.52
C ASN A 87 21.03 5.52 -0.14
N THR A 88 20.85 5.97 -1.39
CA THR A 88 21.89 6.61 -2.19
C THR A 88 21.74 8.14 -2.35
N ASP A 89 20.51 8.68 -2.31
CA ASP A 89 20.22 10.13 -2.46
C ASP A 89 19.71 10.76 -1.14
N GLN A 90 20.43 10.59 -0.04
CA GLN A 90 20.10 11.22 1.23
C GLN A 90 20.79 12.59 1.37
N ARG A 91 19.99 13.65 1.61
CA ARG A 91 20.46 15.02 1.81
C ARG A 91 20.08 15.53 3.19
N SER A 92 20.86 15.15 4.20
CA SER A 92 20.60 15.52 5.60
C SER A 92 20.59 17.03 5.85
N LYS A 93 21.26 17.82 5.02
CA LYS A 93 21.31 19.30 5.11
C LYS A 93 19.94 19.97 4.89
N ASP A 94 19.03 19.31 4.16
CA ASP A 94 17.69 19.86 3.85
C ASP A 94 16.77 19.94 5.09
N TYR A 95 17.18 19.36 6.22
CA TYR A 95 16.35 19.19 7.43
C TYR A 95 16.85 20.01 8.64
N GLY A 96 17.83 20.89 8.48
CA GLY A 96 18.38 21.71 9.57
C GLY A 96 17.33 22.58 10.24
N ASP A 97 16.47 23.25 9.46
CA ASP A 97 15.43 24.17 9.94
C ASP A 97 14.32 23.48 10.75
N ILE A 98 14.13 22.16 10.60
CA ILE A 98 13.10 21.39 11.29
C ILE A 98 13.63 20.56 12.44
N LYS A 99 14.94 20.65 12.75
CA LYS A 99 15.57 19.91 13.85
C LYS A 99 14.90 20.17 15.19
N ASP A 100 14.56 21.42 15.45
CA ASP A 100 14.03 21.88 16.74
C ASP A 100 12.54 22.23 16.67
N LYS A 101 11.86 22.00 15.55
CA LYS A 101 10.44 22.28 15.33
C LYS A 101 9.70 21.03 14.88
N PHE A 102 8.38 21.03 15.05
CA PHE A 102 7.52 19.92 14.60
C PHE A 102 6.72 20.33 13.37
N ARG A 103 6.71 19.52 12.33
CA ARG A 103 5.86 19.76 11.15
C ARG A 103 4.40 19.49 11.49
N PRO A 104 3.47 20.45 11.33
CA PRO A 104 2.04 20.22 11.55
C PRO A 104 1.52 19.10 10.64
N GLY A 105 0.76 18.18 11.22
CA GLY A 105 0.23 17.02 10.50
C GLY A 105 1.23 15.93 10.16
N HIS A 106 2.51 16.06 10.56
CA HIS A 106 3.54 15.02 10.48
C HIS A 106 3.71 14.28 11.81
N ALA A 107 4.31 13.09 11.79
CA ALA A 107 4.54 12.29 13.00
C ALA A 107 5.68 12.80 13.90
N ASP A 108 6.29 13.95 13.61
CA ASP A 108 7.44 14.49 14.34
C ASP A 108 7.18 14.58 15.84
N ILE A 109 6.05 15.22 16.22
CA ILE A 109 5.70 15.43 17.62
C ILE A 109 5.36 14.13 18.34
N THR A 110 4.62 13.23 17.68
CA THR A 110 4.19 11.96 18.30
C THR A 110 5.36 11.01 18.53
N TYR A 111 6.35 10.99 17.65
CA TYR A 111 7.58 10.23 17.86
C TYR A 111 8.40 10.81 19.02
N PHE A 112 8.52 12.14 19.08
CA PHE A 112 9.21 12.80 20.18
C PHE A 112 8.53 12.56 21.52
N GLN A 113 7.21 12.70 21.58
CA GLN A 113 6.42 12.45 22.79
C GLN A 113 6.51 10.99 23.26
N LYS A 114 6.53 10.04 22.33
CA LYS A 114 6.55 8.61 22.66
C LYS A 114 7.93 8.10 23.05
N TYR A 115 8.97 8.51 22.30
CA TYR A 115 10.30 7.92 22.41
C TYR A 115 11.33 8.85 23.05
N GLY A 116 10.98 10.14 23.29
CA GLY A 116 11.91 11.16 23.82
C GLY A 116 12.96 11.62 22.80
N ILE A 117 13.07 10.95 21.67
CA ILE A 117 14.01 11.24 20.59
C ILE A 117 13.34 10.99 19.23
N ARG A 118 13.73 11.74 18.21
CA ARG A 118 13.36 11.49 16.81
C ARG A 118 14.54 11.72 15.89
N ASP A 119 14.63 10.99 14.81
CA ASP A 119 15.47 11.35 13.67
C ASP A 119 14.75 12.45 12.87
N TYR A 120 15.25 13.68 12.94
CA TYR A 120 14.68 14.82 12.21
C TYR A 120 14.96 14.75 10.70
N ARG A 121 15.93 13.93 10.27
CA ARG A 121 16.29 13.76 8.86
C ARG A 121 15.20 12.93 8.14
N GLY A 122 14.34 13.61 7.39
CA GLY A 122 13.27 13.00 6.59
C GLY A 122 12.15 12.31 7.34
N GLY A 123 12.24 12.17 8.69
CA GLY A 123 11.20 11.54 9.53
C GLY A 123 11.41 10.07 9.86
N GLY A 124 12.59 9.51 9.59
CA GLY A 124 12.95 8.13 9.98
C GLY A 124 11.96 7.09 9.46
N ARG A 125 11.40 6.28 10.37
CA ARG A 125 10.40 5.24 10.07
C ARG A 125 9.03 5.78 9.65
N SER A 126 8.69 7.05 9.96
CA SER A 126 7.44 7.67 9.52
C SER A 126 7.48 8.19 8.08
N SER A 127 8.62 8.11 7.43
CA SER A 127 8.81 8.52 6.03
C SER A 127 8.14 7.53 5.07
N ALA A 128 7.57 8.05 3.97
CA ALA A 128 7.09 7.23 2.86
C ALA A 128 8.18 6.35 2.22
N ARG A 129 9.46 6.61 2.51
CA ARG A 129 10.60 5.77 2.08
C ARG A 129 10.49 4.32 2.60
N GLU A 130 9.94 4.14 3.80
CA GLU A 130 9.71 2.82 4.41
C GLU A 130 8.89 1.89 3.51
N THR A 131 7.98 2.45 2.72
CA THR A 131 7.12 1.66 1.82
C THR A 131 7.88 0.91 0.72
N ALA A 132 9.15 1.25 0.46
CA ALA A 132 10.00 0.47 -0.45
C ALA A 132 10.18 -0.96 0.06
N SER A 133 10.39 -1.14 1.37
CA SER A 133 10.51 -2.46 2.00
C SER A 133 9.21 -3.28 1.86
N ARG A 134 8.05 -2.62 1.95
CA ARG A 134 6.74 -3.27 1.75
C ARG A 134 6.55 -3.74 0.32
N VAL A 135 6.94 -2.91 -0.66
CA VAL A 135 6.83 -3.27 -2.07
C VAL A 135 7.79 -4.40 -2.44
N ALA A 136 8.99 -4.41 -1.86
CA ALA A 136 9.91 -5.52 -2.03
C ALA A 136 9.34 -6.85 -1.49
N ALA A 137 8.77 -6.84 -0.28
CA ALA A 137 8.08 -8.01 0.29
C ALA A 137 6.84 -8.41 -0.53
N GLY A 138 6.07 -7.42 -1.02
CA GLY A 138 4.91 -7.65 -1.89
C GLY A 138 5.28 -8.25 -3.25
N GLY A 139 6.42 -7.86 -3.81
CA GLY A 139 6.97 -8.48 -5.03
C GLY A 139 7.25 -9.97 -4.83
N LEU A 140 7.90 -10.34 -3.73
CA LEU A 140 8.09 -11.74 -3.35
C LEU A 140 6.75 -12.45 -3.14
N ALA A 141 5.79 -11.82 -2.45
CA ALA A 141 4.47 -12.41 -2.21
C ALA A 141 3.72 -12.69 -3.52
N ARG A 142 3.82 -11.81 -4.52
CA ARG A 142 3.20 -12.01 -5.84
C ARG A 142 3.73 -13.23 -6.56
N GLU A 143 5.05 -13.47 -6.53
CA GLU A 143 5.64 -14.65 -7.15
C GLU A 143 5.23 -15.94 -6.42
N ALA A 144 5.13 -15.90 -5.10
CA ALA A 144 4.60 -17.03 -4.32
C ALA A 144 3.10 -17.28 -4.61
N ILE A 145 2.28 -16.23 -4.72
CA ILE A 145 0.87 -16.35 -5.13
C ILE A 145 0.76 -16.97 -6.52
N LYS A 146 1.56 -16.49 -7.47
CA LYS A 146 1.57 -17.03 -8.84
C LYS A 146 1.86 -18.53 -8.88
N ALA A 147 2.72 -19.03 -7.99
CA ALA A 147 3.02 -20.46 -7.87
C ALA A 147 1.86 -21.25 -7.24
N ILE A 148 1.03 -20.64 -6.38
CA ILE A 148 -0.05 -21.31 -5.64
C ILE A 148 -1.40 -21.16 -6.35
N ALA A 149 -1.69 -19.95 -6.85
CA ALA A 149 -2.96 -19.54 -7.45
C ALA A 149 -2.69 -18.63 -8.67
N PRO A 150 -2.30 -19.20 -9.83
CA PRO A 150 -1.79 -18.44 -10.98
C PRO A 150 -2.81 -17.48 -11.61
N ASN A 151 -4.10 -17.65 -11.33
CA ASN A 151 -5.15 -16.79 -11.85
C ASN A 151 -5.35 -15.51 -11.05
N VAL A 152 -4.69 -15.36 -9.89
CA VAL A 152 -4.82 -14.17 -9.06
C VAL A 152 -4.10 -12.99 -9.68
N GLN A 153 -4.84 -11.90 -9.89
CA GLN A 153 -4.34 -10.64 -10.40
C GLN A 153 -4.68 -9.52 -9.44
N ILE A 154 -3.69 -8.74 -9.03
CA ILE A 154 -3.87 -7.61 -8.11
C ILE A 154 -3.53 -6.32 -8.87
N THR A 155 -4.48 -5.39 -8.93
CA THR A 155 -4.34 -4.11 -9.63
C THR A 155 -4.81 -2.98 -8.73
N GLY A 156 -3.93 -2.00 -8.53
CA GLY A 156 -4.25 -0.77 -7.83
C GLY A 156 -4.40 0.39 -8.79
N TYR A 157 -5.28 1.33 -8.46
CA TYR A 157 -5.51 2.53 -9.25
C TYR A 157 -6.11 3.65 -8.41
N MET A 158 -5.90 4.89 -8.86
CA MET A 158 -6.48 6.05 -8.19
C MET A 158 -7.89 6.32 -8.71
N VAL A 159 -8.82 6.52 -7.77
CA VAL A 159 -10.23 6.83 -8.08
C VAL A 159 -10.62 8.25 -7.69
N GLN A 160 -9.76 8.95 -6.93
CA GLN A 160 -9.98 10.34 -6.57
C GLN A 160 -8.66 11.05 -6.27
N MET A 161 -8.54 12.30 -6.72
CA MET A 161 -7.47 13.23 -6.34
C MET A 161 -8.09 14.54 -5.83
N GLY A 162 -7.95 14.83 -4.55
CA GLY A 162 -8.63 15.96 -3.91
C GLY A 162 -10.15 15.88 -4.10
N PRO A 163 -10.80 16.93 -4.66
CA PRO A 163 -12.24 16.92 -4.92
C PRO A 163 -12.63 16.18 -6.21
N HIS A 164 -11.68 15.84 -7.10
CA HIS A 164 -11.92 15.28 -8.41
C HIS A 164 -11.96 13.75 -8.37
N LYS A 165 -13.09 13.17 -8.78
CA LYS A 165 -13.31 11.73 -8.90
C LYS A 165 -13.26 11.30 -10.36
N ILE A 166 -12.98 10.02 -10.59
CA ILE A 166 -13.17 9.40 -11.91
C ILE A 166 -14.65 9.28 -12.23
N ASP A 167 -14.95 9.20 -13.52
CA ASP A 167 -16.23 8.70 -13.99
C ASP A 167 -16.17 7.17 -14.05
N ARG A 168 -17.02 6.49 -13.28
CA ARG A 168 -17.06 5.02 -13.24
C ARG A 168 -17.54 4.42 -14.56
N ASP A 169 -18.35 5.14 -15.32
CA ASP A 169 -18.82 4.69 -16.63
C ASP A 169 -17.72 4.78 -17.71
N ALA A 170 -16.69 5.61 -17.47
CA ALA A 170 -15.50 5.74 -18.33
C ALA A 170 -14.32 4.86 -17.89
N PHE A 171 -14.55 3.88 -17.01
CA PHE A 171 -13.50 3.03 -16.48
C PHE A 171 -12.91 2.10 -17.54
N ASP A 172 -11.60 2.18 -17.73
CA ASP A 172 -10.83 1.34 -18.65
C ASP A 172 -9.56 0.84 -17.99
N TRP A 173 -9.45 -0.49 -17.83
CA TRP A 173 -8.30 -1.15 -17.22
C TRP A 173 -6.99 -0.85 -17.92
N ASP A 174 -7.00 -0.69 -19.25
CA ASP A 174 -5.80 -0.46 -20.04
C ASP A 174 -5.25 0.97 -19.84
N GLN A 175 -6.09 1.91 -19.42
CA GLN A 175 -5.68 3.29 -19.14
C GLN A 175 -4.80 3.40 -17.87
N ILE A 176 -4.93 2.48 -16.91
CA ILE A 176 -4.24 2.54 -15.61
C ILE A 176 -2.73 2.72 -15.78
N VAL A 177 -2.12 1.98 -16.70
CA VAL A 177 -0.66 2.00 -16.91
C VAL A 177 -0.20 3.03 -17.95
N GLN A 178 -1.13 3.70 -18.64
CA GLN A 178 -0.83 4.64 -19.72
C GLN A 178 -0.64 6.09 -19.24
N ASN A 179 -0.92 6.37 -17.96
CA ASN A 179 -0.80 7.71 -17.42
C ASN A 179 -0.03 7.72 -16.07
N PRO A 180 0.53 8.86 -15.67
CA PRO A 180 1.38 8.95 -14.47
C PRO A 180 0.62 8.86 -13.14
N PHE A 181 -0.69 8.77 -13.16
CA PHE A 181 -1.56 8.77 -11.98
C PHE A 181 -2.17 7.41 -11.67
N TRP A 182 -1.92 6.39 -12.51
CA TRP A 182 -2.58 5.09 -12.39
C TRP A 182 -4.11 5.21 -12.41
N VAL A 183 -4.66 6.11 -13.20
CA VAL A 183 -6.09 6.37 -13.25
C VAL A 183 -6.74 5.64 -14.44
N PRO A 184 -7.87 4.94 -14.25
CA PRO A 184 -8.56 4.19 -15.29
C PRO A 184 -9.44 5.05 -16.21
N ASP A 185 -9.35 6.38 -16.12
CA ASP A 185 -10.16 7.36 -16.87
C ASP A 185 -9.21 8.39 -17.51
N ALA A 186 -9.12 8.35 -18.82
CA ALA A 186 -8.21 9.22 -19.58
C ALA A 186 -8.58 10.71 -19.45
N LYS A 187 -9.87 11.06 -19.31
CA LYS A 187 -10.32 12.43 -19.10
C LYS A 187 -9.91 12.91 -17.71
N ALA A 188 -10.16 12.10 -16.68
CA ALA A 188 -9.71 12.41 -15.33
C ALA A 188 -8.20 12.57 -15.26
N ALA A 189 -7.41 11.76 -15.98
CA ALA A 189 -5.95 11.89 -16.02
C ALA A 189 -5.50 13.28 -16.51
N ALA A 190 -6.16 13.83 -17.55
CA ALA A 190 -5.85 15.16 -18.09
C ALA A 190 -6.23 16.27 -17.09
N GLU A 191 -7.41 16.21 -16.50
CA GLU A 191 -7.90 17.17 -15.50
C GLU A 191 -7.01 17.18 -14.23
N TRP A 192 -6.60 16.00 -13.76
CA TRP A 192 -5.75 15.87 -12.59
C TRP A 192 -4.34 16.40 -12.83
N ALA A 193 -3.83 16.29 -14.06
CA ALA A 193 -2.55 16.87 -14.45
C ALA A 193 -2.54 18.38 -14.29
N GLU A 194 -3.58 19.07 -14.77
CA GLU A 194 -3.73 20.52 -14.65
C GLU A 194 -3.92 20.95 -13.19
N TYR A 195 -4.79 20.25 -12.46
CA TYR A 195 -5.03 20.52 -11.03
C TYR A 195 -3.77 20.41 -10.20
N LEU A 196 -2.99 19.33 -10.41
CA LEU A 196 -1.77 19.09 -9.64
C LEU A 196 -0.64 20.06 -10.01
N ASP A 197 -0.55 20.50 -11.26
CA ASP A 197 0.37 21.56 -11.68
C ASP A 197 0.04 22.91 -11.00
N GLY A 198 -1.25 23.22 -10.81
CA GLY A 198 -1.70 24.38 -10.03
C GLY A 198 -1.25 24.30 -8.56
N LEU A 199 -1.45 23.15 -7.93
CA LEU A 199 -1.03 22.92 -6.54
C LEU A 199 0.50 23.01 -6.36
N ARG A 200 1.27 22.48 -7.32
CA ARG A 200 2.74 22.60 -7.29
C ARG A 200 3.19 24.05 -7.35
N LYS A 201 2.57 24.87 -8.19
CA LYS A 201 2.90 26.33 -8.30
C LYS A 201 2.56 27.06 -7.02
N SER A 202 1.48 26.71 -6.32
CA SER A 202 1.12 27.30 -5.02
C SER A 202 1.91 26.75 -3.84
N GLY A 203 2.76 25.74 -4.02
CA GLY A 203 3.53 25.10 -2.97
C GLY A 203 2.70 24.26 -2.01
N SER A 204 1.52 23.79 -2.45
CA SER A 204 0.56 22.98 -1.67
C SER A 204 0.63 21.50 -2.06
N SER A 205 -0.21 20.70 -1.43
CA SER A 205 -0.35 19.25 -1.65
C SER A 205 -1.80 18.81 -1.59
N VAL A 206 -2.08 17.60 -2.08
CA VAL A 206 -3.42 17.03 -2.11
C VAL A 206 -3.41 15.57 -1.72
N GLY A 207 -4.53 15.10 -1.16
CA GLY A 207 -4.79 13.68 -0.86
C GLY A 207 -5.39 12.95 -2.05
N ALA A 208 -5.55 11.64 -1.88
CA ALA A 208 -6.10 10.75 -2.89
C ALA A 208 -6.89 9.60 -2.27
N ILE A 209 -7.77 8.99 -3.06
CA ILE A 209 -8.34 7.67 -2.77
C ILE A 209 -7.81 6.69 -3.81
N ILE A 210 -7.26 5.60 -3.32
CA ILE A 210 -6.76 4.48 -4.11
C ILE A 210 -7.73 3.31 -3.94
N GLU A 211 -8.04 2.63 -5.01
CA GLU A 211 -8.76 1.37 -5.01
C GLU A 211 -7.81 0.26 -5.44
N VAL A 212 -7.90 -0.88 -4.78
CA VAL A 212 -7.14 -2.09 -5.12
C VAL A 212 -8.13 -3.23 -5.31
N THR A 213 -8.05 -3.85 -6.47
CA THR A 213 -8.86 -5.01 -6.84
C THR A 213 -7.99 -6.24 -6.98
N ALA A 214 -8.37 -7.35 -6.33
CA ALA A 214 -7.77 -8.65 -6.54
C ALA A 214 -8.78 -9.58 -7.21
N ARG A 215 -8.48 -9.98 -8.44
CA ARG A 215 -9.30 -10.88 -9.26
C ARG A 215 -8.78 -12.30 -9.20
N GLY A 216 -9.64 -13.30 -9.40
CA GLY A 216 -9.27 -14.70 -9.43
C GLY A 216 -8.85 -15.26 -8.06
N VAL A 217 -9.21 -14.59 -6.98
CA VAL A 217 -8.94 -15.05 -5.62
C VAL A 217 -9.87 -16.22 -5.31
N PRO A 218 -9.35 -17.37 -4.85
CA PRO A 218 -10.20 -18.50 -4.50
C PRO A 218 -11.16 -18.19 -3.35
N ALA A 219 -12.32 -18.79 -3.34
CA ALA A 219 -13.22 -18.76 -2.20
C ALA A 219 -12.60 -19.47 -0.98
N GLY A 220 -12.96 -19.02 0.24
CA GLY A 220 -12.59 -19.70 1.48
C GLY A 220 -11.39 -19.09 2.21
N LEU A 221 -10.76 -18.04 1.70
CA LEU A 221 -9.68 -17.37 2.41
C LEU A 221 -10.21 -16.50 3.55
N GLY A 222 -9.59 -16.57 4.71
CA GLY A 222 -10.03 -15.90 5.93
C GLY A 222 -10.73 -16.86 6.89
N ALA A 223 -11.04 -16.40 8.10
CA ALA A 223 -11.69 -17.17 9.13
C ALA A 223 -12.57 -16.28 10.03
N PRO A 224 -13.72 -16.77 10.53
CA PRO A 224 -14.43 -16.10 11.60
C PRO A 224 -13.63 -16.26 12.90
N VAL A 225 -13.69 -15.43 13.87
CA VAL A 225 -14.31 -14.13 14.07
C VAL A 225 -13.20 -13.08 14.03
N TYR A 226 -11.99 -13.45 14.48
CA TYR A 226 -10.82 -12.58 14.62
C TYR A 226 -9.79 -12.73 13.50
N GLY A 227 -9.85 -13.80 12.70
CA GLY A 227 -8.99 -14.05 11.54
C GLY A 227 -9.63 -13.64 10.21
N LYS A 228 -10.48 -12.61 10.21
CA LYS A 228 -11.22 -12.17 9.03
C LYS A 228 -10.28 -11.53 8.00
N LEU A 229 -10.46 -11.91 6.74
CA LEU A 229 -9.68 -11.37 5.62
C LEU A 229 -9.84 -9.85 5.48
N ASP A 230 -11.06 -9.32 5.61
CA ASP A 230 -11.33 -7.88 5.56
C ASP A 230 -10.65 -7.11 6.70
N THR A 231 -10.58 -7.69 7.90
CA THR A 231 -9.87 -7.10 9.05
C THR A 231 -8.38 -6.97 8.76
N ASP A 232 -7.72 -8.03 8.28
CA ASP A 232 -6.29 -8.01 8.02
C ASP A 232 -5.95 -7.12 6.82
N LEU A 233 -6.79 -7.12 5.77
CA LEU A 233 -6.67 -6.17 4.65
C LEU A 233 -6.80 -4.73 5.12
N ALA A 234 -7.82 -4.42 5.94
CA ALA A 234 -8.02 -3.07 6.47
C ALA A 234 -6.86 -2.64 7.37
N ALA A 235 -6.36 -3.52 8.24
CA ALA A 235 -5.21 -3.26 9.11
C ALA A 235 -3.93 -3.02 8.28
N ALA A 236 -3.70 -3.83 7.24
CA ALA A 236 -2.56 -3.69 6.34
C ALA A 236 -2.58 -2.34 5.62
N MET A 237 -3.71 -1.95 5.03
CA MET A 237 -3.86 -0.65 4.35
C MET A 237 -3.77 0.52 5.32
N MET A 238 -4.42 0.45 6.51
CA MET A 238 -4.34 1.50 7.52
C MET A 238 -2.92 1.69 8.05
N SER A 239 -2.06 0.68 7.98
CA SER A 239 -0.66 0.75 8.39
C SER A 239 0.22 1.52 7.40
N ILE A 240 -0.24 1.76 6.16
CA ILE A 240 0.49 2.55 5.16
C ILE A 240 0.58 4.00 5.62
N ASN A 241 1.77 4.58 5.50
CA ASN A 241 2.01 5.98 5.89
C ASN A 241 1.01 6.92 5.21
N ALA A 242 0.44 7.86 5.99
CA ALA A 242 -0.55 8.85 5.57
C ALA A 242 -1.97 8.32 5.27
N VAL A 243 -2.24 7.04 5.36
CA VAL A 243 -3.60 6.50 5.25
C VAL A 243 -4.46 6.94 6.45
N LYS A 244 -5.74 7.27 6.18
CA LYS A 244 -6.70 7.79 7.17
C LYS A 244 -8.08 7.13 7.10
N GLY A 245 -8.33 6.30 6.12
CA GLY A 245 -9.57 5.55 5.97
C GLY A 245 -9.37 4.34 5.08
N VAL A 246 -10.13 3.30 5.35
CA VAL A 246 -10.18 2.07 4.53
C VAL A 246 -11.64 1.64 4.40
N GLU A 247 -12.03 1.20 3.22
CA GLU A 247 -13.35 0.67 2.91
C GLU A 247 -13.21 -0.65 2.16
N ILE A 248 -14.13 -1.58 2.43
CA ILE A 248 -14.25 -2.86 1.72
C ILE A 248 -15.60 -2.86 0.99
N GLY A 249 -15.62 -3.22 -0.29
CA GLY A 249 -16.82 -3.20 -1.10
C GLY A 249 -17.49 -1.83 -1.14
N GLU A 250 -18.79 -1.73 -0.82
CA GLU A 250 -19.51 -0.47 -0.71
C GLU A 250 -19.00 0.45 0.41
N GLY A 251 -18.32 -0.12 1.41
CA GLY A 251 -17.72 0.65 2.50
C GLY A 251 -18.76 1.47 3.26
N MET A 252 -18.49 2.76 3.46
CA MET A 252 -19.41 3.66 4.20
C MET A 252 -20.74 3.87 3.47
N SER A 253 -20.78 3.70 2.14
CA SER A 253 -22.02 3.85 1.36
C SER A 253 -23.03 2.76 1.67
N ALA A 254 -22.62 1.58 2.16
CA ALA A 254 -23.53 0.51 2.59
C ALA A 254 -24.56 0.97 3.63
N ALA A 255 -24.22 1.96 4.47
CA ALA A 255 -25.14 2.51 5.46
C ALA A 255 -26.34 3.27 4.86
N MET A 256 -26.30 3.60 3.56
CA MET A 256 -27.38 4.26 2.84
C MET A 256 -28.28 3.29 2.08
N LEU A 257 -27.89 2.02 2.01
CA LEU A 257 -28.64 0.99 1.27
C LEU A 257 -29.65 0.28 2.18
N THR A 258 -30.77 -0.10 1.58
CA THR A 258 -31.69 -1.08 2.23
C THR A 258 -31.14 -2.50 2.09
N GLY A 259 -31.67 -3.45 2.85
CA GLY A 259 -31.22 -4.84 2.79
C GLY A 259 -31.32 -5.44 1.38
N GLU A 260 -32.40 -5.12 0.66
CA GLU A 260 -32.62 -5.59 -0.71
C GLU A 260 -31.61 -4.99 -1.70
N LEU A 261 -31.24 -3.72 -1.54
CA LEU A 261 -30.28 -3.05 -2.41
C LEU A 261 -28.84 -3.47 -2.13
N ASN A 262 -28.56 -3.87 -0.90
CA ASN A 262 -27.21 -4.32 -0.51
C ASN A 262 -27.01 -5.83 -0.70
N ALA A 263 -28.06 -6.59 -1.00
CA ALA A 263 -27.94 -8.03 -1.16
C ALA A 263 -27.19 -8.38 -2.45
N ASP A 264 -26.13 -9.16 -2.33
CA ASP A 264 -25.45 -9.79 -3.45
C ASP A 264 -26.17 -11.14 -3.70
N GLU A 265 -27.26 -11.12 -4.52
CA GLU A 265 -28.07 -12.29 -4.81
C GLU A 265 -27.26 -13.40 -5.47
N ILE A 266 -27.53 -14.65 -5.12
CA ILE A 266 -26.76 -15.82 -5.55
C ILE A 266 -27.63 -16.72 -6.42
N SER A 267 -27.08 -17.14 -7.56
CA SER A 267 -27.65 -18.16 -8.43
C SER A 267 -26.62 -19.23 -8.75
N MET A 268 -27.07 -20.41 -9.16
CA MET A 268 -26.17 -21.47 -9.58
C MET A 268 -25.82 -21.30 -11.06
N GLY A 269 -24.55 -21.11 -11.37
CA GLY A 269 -23.98 -21.13 -12.71
C GLY A 269 -23.41 -22.50 -13.08
N PRO A 270 -22.88 -22.65 -14.31
CA PRO A 270 -22.28 -23.92 -14.78
C PRO A 270 -21.03 -24.31 -13.99
N ASP A 271 -20.28 -23.35 -13.50
CA ASP A 271 -19.00 -23.57 -12.80
C ASP A 271 -19.09 -23.28 -11.30
N GLY A 272 -20.30 -23.12 -10.75
CA GLY A 272 -20.53 -22.84 -9.33
C GLY A 272 -21.39 -21.60 -9.09
N PRO A 273 -21.43 -21.08 -7.85
CA PRO A 273 -22.23 -19.91 -7.49
C PRO A 273 -21.85 -18.66 -8.30
N VAL A 274 -22.85 -17.92 -8.78
CA VAL A 274 -22.72 -16.64 -9.46
C VAL A 274 -23.48 -15.58 -8.67
N TYR A 275 -22.87 -14.43 -8.48
CA TYR A 275 -23.41 -13.31 -7.74
C TYR A 275 -23.89 -12.22 -8.70
N SER A 276 -25.03 -11.59 -8.41
CA SER A 276 -25.61 -10.51 -9.24
C SER A 276 -24.90 -9.17 -9.07
N SER A 277 -24.22 -8.99 -7.93
CA SER A 277 -23.50 -7.76 -7.54
C SER A 277 -22.32 -8.11 -6.62
N ASN A 278 -21.56 -7.11 -6.17
CA ASN A 278 -20.43 -7.31 -5.27
C ASN A 278 -20.33 -6.17 -4.25
N HIS A 279 -21.44 -5.85 -3.57
CA HIS A 279 -21.48 -4.82 -2.53
C HIS A 279 -20.59 -5.18 -1.32
N ALA A 280 -20.48 -6.48 -1.03
CA ALA A 280 -19.61 -6.99 0.04
C ALA A 280 -18.12 -6.92 -0.31
N GLY A 281 -17.74 -6.59 -1.55
CA GLY A 281 -16.36 -6.51 -1.99
C GLY A 281 -15.61 -7.84 -1.97
N GLY A 282 -16.31 -8.94 -2.28
CA GLY A 282 -15.74 -10.30 -2.38
C GLY A 282 -15.53 -11.01 -1.05
N ILE A 283 -16.02 -10.47 0.06
CA ILE A 283 -15.82 -11.02 1.42
C ILE A 283 -17.12 -11.02 2.19
N LEU A 284 -17.57 -12.21 2.63
CA LEU A 284 -18.73 -12.40 3.47
C LEU A 284 -18.33 -13.11 4.77
N GLY A 285 -18.72 -12.55 5.92
CA GLY A 285 -18.36 -13.09 7.23
C GLY A 285 -16.85 -13.16 7.49
N GLY A 286 -16.05 -12.40 6.76
CA GLY A 286 -14.59 -12.39 6.83
C GLY A 286 -13.90 -13.43 5.95
N ILE A 287 -14.66 -14.10 5.06
CA ILE A 287 -14.16 -15.17 4.19
C ILE A 287 -14.42 -14.79 2.73
N SER A 288 -13.43 -15.01 1.84
CA SER A 288 -13.54 -14.71 0.41
C SER A 288 -14.61 -15.57 -0.26
N THR A 289 -15.38 -14.96 -1.17
CA THR A 289 -16.49 -15.61 -1.89
C THR A 289 -16.09 -16.19 -3.25
N GLY A 290 -14.90 -15.89 -3.74
CA GLY A 290 -14.48 -16.15 -5.12
C GLY A 290 -14.76 -15.00 -6.07
N GLN A 291 -15.51 -13.97 -5.65
CA GLN A 291 -15.64 -12.71 -6.38
C GLN A 291 -14.38 -11.85 -6.25
N ASP A 292 -14.31 -10.81 -7.05
CA ASP A 292 -13.24 -9.82 -6.94
C ASP A 292 -13.21 -9.20 -5.54
N ILE A 293 -12.05 -9.20 -4.90
CA ILE A 293 -11.86 -8.47 -3.65
C ILE A 293 -11.57 -7.02 -3.99
N VAL A 294 -12.45 -6.13 -3.50
CA VAL A 294 -12.38 -4.69 -3.77
C VAL A 294 -12.25 -3.92 -2.46
N LEU A 295 -11.18 -3.14 -2.35
CA LEU A 295 -11.00 -2.23 -1.23
C LEU A 295 -10.53 -0.85 -1.68
N ARG A 296 -10.83 0.17 -0.87
CA ARG A 296 -10.36 1.54 -1.06
C ARG A 296 -9.65 2.04 0.19
N PHE A 297 -8.66 2.91 -0.01
CA PHE A 297 -8.05 3.62 1.11
C PHE A 297 -7.75 5.07 0.78
N ALA A 298 -7.93 5.93 1.77
CA ALA A 298 -7.74 7.38 1.65
C ALA A 298 -6.38 7.80 2.20
N VAL A 299 -5.60 8.48 1.38
CA VAL A 299 -4.29 9.04 1.73
C VAL A 299 -4.41 10.54 1.92
N LYS A 300 -4.02 11.04 3.10
CA LYS A 300 -4.05 12.48 3.38
C LYS A 300 -3.00 13.24 2.58
N PRO A 301 -3.17 14.57 2.38
CA PRO A 301 -2.15 15.42 1.77
C PRO A 301 -0.81 15.33 2.51
N THR A 302 0.29 15.48 1.78
CA THR A 302 1.63 15.61 2.36
C THR A 302 1.68 16.83 3.28
N SER A 303 2.16 16.65 4.51
CA SER A 303 2.25 17.74 5.50
C SER A 303 3.44 18.69 5.26
N SER A 304 4.38 18.29 4.43
CA SER A 304 5.54 19.12 4.06
C SER A 304 5.19 20.00 2.85
N ILE A 305 4.83 21.25 3.11
CA ILE A 305 4.40 22.24 2.11
C ILE A 305 5.20 23.54 2.22
N LEU A 306 5.20 24.33 1.14
CA LEU A 306 5.97 25.58 1.05
C LEU A 306 5.23 26.81 1.61
N THR A 307 4.09 26.59 2.27
CA THR A 307 3.34 27.67 2.95
C THR A 307 3.63 27.68 4.44
N THR A 308 3.77 28.89 5.01
CA THR A 308 4.00 29.08 6.45
C THR A 308 2.88 28.45 7.28
N ARG A 309 3.23 27.71 8.33
CA ARG A 309 2.32 27.10 9.29
C ARG A 309 2.77 27.37 10.71
N LYS A 310 1.82 27.59 11.61
CA LYS A 310 2.07 27.69 13.04
C LYS A 310 2.47 26.33 13.60
N THR A 311 3.41 26.32 14.51
CA THR A 311 3.92 25.12 15.17
C THR A 311 4.57 25.50 16.51
N ILE A 312 5.17 24.50 17.17
CA ILE A 312 5.97 24.69 18.38
C ILE A 312 7.37 24.14 18.20
N THR A 313 8.31 24.68 19.00
CA THR A 313 9.62 24.10 19.18
C THR A 313 9.58 22.87 20.09
N LYS A 314 10.66 22.09 20.15
CA LYS A 314 10.81 20.98 21.10
C LYS A 314 10.85 21.42 22.57
N THR A 315 11.08 22.73 22.84
CA THR A 315 11.03 23.36 24.16
C THR A 315 9.65 23.92 24.51
N GLY A 316 8.66 23.84 23.60
CA GLY A 316 7.28 24.24 23.84
C GLY A 316 6.96 25.68 23.47
N GLU A 317 7.82 26.38 22.76
CA GLU A 317 7.62 27.78 22.35
C GLU A 317 6.85 27.83 21.02
N ASP A 318 5.88 28.72 20.91
CA ASP A 318 5.15 28.99 19.67
C ASP A 318 6.10 29.57 18.60
N THR A 319 5.97 29.06 17.39
CA THR A 319 6.81 29.47 16.24
C THR A 319 6.07 29.20 14.91
N GLU A 320 6.77 29.48 13.83
CA GLU A 320 6.31 29.16 12.48
C GLU A 320 7.34 28.29 11.73
N ILE A 321 6.84 27.56 10.75
CA ILE A 321 7.64 26.68 9.91
C ILE A 321 7.21 26.76 8.44
N ILE A 322 8.18 26.71 7.54
CA ILE A 322 8.03 26.41 6.12
C ILE A 322 8.83 25.15 5.86
N THR A 323 8.20 24.09 5.38
CA THR A 323 8.94 22.85 5.11
C THR A 323 9.47 22.87 3.68
N LYS A 324 10.70 23.28 3.54
CA LYS A 324 11.45 23.19 2.27
C LYS A 324 11.87 21.74 2.03
N GLY A 325 11.94 21.31 0.78
CA GLY A 325 12.42 19.97 0.42
C GLY A 325 11.74 19.41 -0.83
N ARG A 326 12.15 18.19 -1.18
CA ARG A 326 11.64 17.46 -2.35
C ARG A 326 10.50 16.52 -1.93
N HIS A 327 9.27 17.03 -1.87
CA HIS A 327 8.09 16.26 -1.44
C HIS A 327 7.17 15.97 -2.62
N ASP A 328 6.43 14.85 -2.53
CA ASP A 328 5.38 14.52 -3.49
C ASP A 328 4.20 15.50 -3.29
N PRO A 329 3.73 16.19 -4.33
CA PRO A 329 2.53 17.03 -4.23
C PRO A 329 1.26 16.18 -4.01
N CYS A 330 1.26 14.93 -4.49
CA CYS A 330 0.27 13.91 -4.18
C CYS A 330 0.96 12.57 -3.92
N VAL A 331 1.07 12.17 -2.66
CA VAL A 331 1.72 10.89 -2.31
C VAL A 331 0.87 9.67 -2.71
N GLY A 332 -0.43 9.89 -3.04
CA GLY A 332 -1.33 8.86 -3.54
C GLY A 332 -0.81 8.13 -4.78
N ILE A 333 -0.14 8.84 -5.69
CA ILE A 333 0.46 8.24 -6.89
C ILE A 333 1.40 7.07 -6.52
N ARG A 334 2.23 7.27 -5.51
CA ARG A 334 3.17 6.25 -5.02
C ARG A 334 2.54 5.26 -4.06
N ALA A 335 1.38 5.56 -3.50
CA ALA A 335 0.65 4.66 -2.62
C ALA A 335 -0.05 3.53 -3.39
N VAL A 336 -0.31 3.68 -4.69
CA VAL A 336 -0.91 2.63 -5.53
C VAL A 336 -0.11 1.32 -5.46
N PRO A 337 1.17 1.25 -5.87
CA PRO A 337 1.94 0.01 -5.78
C PRO A 337 2.18 -0.47 -4.34
N VAL A 338 2.08 0.41 -3.34
CA VAL A 338 2.15 0.00 -1.93
C VAL A 338 0.88 -0.73 -1.52
N GLY A 339 -0.31 -0.23 -1.91
CA GLY A 339 -1.58 -0.91 -1.66
C GLY A 339 -1.62 -2.30 -2.31
N GLU A 340 -1.16 -2.39 -3.57
CA GLU A 340 -1.03 -3.67 -4.26
C GLU A 340 -0.11 -4.66 -3.51
N ALA A 341 1.02 -4.18 -3.03
CA ALA A 341 1.98 -4.99 -2.29
C ALA A 341 1.41 -5.51 -0.97
N MET A 342 0.70 -4.65 -0.23
CA MET A 342 0.05 -5.03 1.03
C MET A 342 -1.08 -6.04 0.80
N MET A 343 -1.88 -5.87 -0.26
CA MET A 343 -2.88 -6.85 -0.69
C MET A 343 -2.23 -8.21 -0.95
N ALA A 344 -1.12 -8.24 -1.70
CA ALA A 344 -0.40 -9.47 -2.01
C ALA A 344 0.11 -10.18 -0.76
N CYS A 345 0.72 -9.44 0.19
CA CYS A 345 1.20 -10.03 1.43
C CYS A 345 0.08 -10.65 2.26
N VAL A 346 -1.06 -9.97 2.40
CA VAL A 346 -2.21 -10.48 3.17
C VAL A 346 -2.85 -11.69 2.48
N LEU A 347 -3.03 -11.63 1.16
CA LEU A 347 -3.62 -12.76 0.43
C LEU A 347 -2.74 -14.01 0.52
N LEU A 348 -1.42 -13.88 0.35
CA LEU A 348 -0.50 -15.00 0.52
C LEU A 348 -0.57 -15.57 1.94
N ASP A 349 -0.58 -14.73 2.96
CA ASP A 349 -0.69 -15.17 4.36
C ASP A 349 -1.96 -16.00 4.59
N HIS A 350 -3.11 -15.49 4.11
CA HIS A 350 -4.39 -16.21 4.21
C HIS A 350 -4.44 -17.49 3.35
N MET A 351 -3.79 -17.54 2.19
CA MET A 351 -3.65 -18.78 1.41
C MET A 351 -2.86 -19.85 2.18
N LEU A 352 -1.80 -19.45 2.86
CA LEU A 352 -1.00 -20.37 3.69
C LEU A 352 -1.78 -20.85 4.92
N LEU A 353 -2.49 -19.94 5.60
CA LEU A 353 -3.38 -20.27 6.72
C LEU A 353 -4.47 -21.25 6.29
N HIS A 354 -5.14 -20.97 5.17
CA HIS A 354 -6.18 -21.82 4.61
C HIS A 354 -5.65 -23.24 4.33
N ARG A 355 -4.50 -23.37 3.68
CA ARG A 355 -3.87 -24.68 3.42
C ARG A 355 -3.54 -25.44 4.70
N GLY A 356 -3.11 -24.75 5.74
CA GLY A 356 -2.81 -25.36 7.05
C GLY A 356 -4.07 -25.80 7.81
N GLN A 357 -5.17 -25.07 7.66
CA GLN A 357 -6.41 -25.32 8.39
C GLN A 357 -7.34 -26.33 7.69
N VAL A 358 -7.53 -26.19 6.39
CA VAL A 358 -8.54 -26.94 5.63
C VAL A 358 -7.91 -28.16 4.93
N GLY A 359 -6.64 -28.05 4.52
CA GLY A 359 -5.97 -29.13 3.79
C GLY A 359 -6.65 -29.41 2.45
N GLU A 360 -7.03 -30.67 2.24
CA GLU A 360 -7.75 -31.13 1.05
C GLU A 360 -9.28 -31.17 1.22
N ASN A 361 -9.78 -30.80 2.41
CA ASN A 361 -11.21 -30.73 2.65
C ASN A 361 -11.82 -29.57 1.86
N ARG A 362 -12.53 -29.92 0.81
CA ARG A 362 -13.27 -28.96 -0.01
C ARG A 362 -14.75 -29.00 0.36
N GLY A 363 -15.38 -27.84 0.41
CA GLY A 363 -16.82 -27.74 0.54
C GLY A 363 -17.54 -28.45 -0.63
N ILE A 364 -18.81 -28.79 -0.42
CA ILE A 364 -19.64 -29.50 -1.41
C ILE A 364 -19.85 -28.68 -2.69
N ILE A 365 -19.67 -27.36 -2.62
CA ILE A 365 -19.91 -26.40 -3.71
C ILE A 365 -18.61 -25.71 -4.21
N GLY A 366 -17.45 -26.17 -3.80
CA GLY A 366 -16.15 -25.57 -4.15
C GLY A 366 -15.31 -26.42 -5.10
#